data_067d1fb7fed115f7a7d86e8bf893f3df
#
_entry.id   067d1fb7fed115f7a7d86e8bf893f3df
#
_cell.length_a   1.000
_cell.length_b   1.000
_cell.length_c   1.000
_cell.angle_alpha   90.00
_cell.angle_beta   90.00
_cell.angle_gamma   90.00
#
_symmetry.space_group_name_H-M   'P 1'
#
loop_
_entity.id
_entity.type
_entity.pdbx_description
1 polymer ?
#
loop_
_entity_poly.entity_id
_entity_poly.type
_entity_poly.pdbx_seq_one_letter_code
_entity_poly.pdbx_strand_id
1 'polypeptide(L)'
;MITIQGKGVSAGIGMGPLYFYRRAKTEIPNYTVEDTNAEWLRFKGAQSVAIDQLGELAEKARVEAGDEAAFLFETHQMMAEDLDYEEAIQGMIEDGHNAEYAVDTVAAQFADMFAAMDDAYMQGRAADVK
;
A
#
# COMPACT_ATOMS: atom_id res chain seq x y z
N MET A 1 17.17 -7.41 -38.33
CA MET A 1 15.77 -7.06 -37.96
C MET A 1 15.45 -7.83 -36.69
N ILE A 2 15.09 -7.15 -35.62
CA ILE A 2 14.71 -7.80 -34.33
C ILE A 2 13.18 -7.83 -34.31
N THR A 3 12.60 -9.01 -34.16
CA THR A 3 11.14 -9.19 -34.01
C THR A 3 10.86 -9.55 -32.56
N ILE A 4 10.01 -8.77 -31.90
CA ILE A 4 9.56 -9.01 -30.54
C ILE A 4 8.08 -9.39 -30.57
N GLN A 5 7.73 -10.52 -29.96
CA GLN A 5 6.36 -10.99 -29.85
C GLN A 5 5.73 -10.39 -28.62
N GLY A 6 4.65 -9.64 -28.77
CA GLY A 6 3.88 -9.02 -27.68
C GLY A 6 2.51 -9.67 -27.50
N LYS A 7 1.86 -9.35 -26.38
CA LYS A 7 0.48 -9.76 -26.07
C LYS A 7 -0.41 -8.52 -26.05
N GLY A 8 -1.48 -8.51 -26.83
CA GLY A 8 -2.52 -7.49 -26.73
C GLY A 8 -3.28 -7.63 -25.42
N VAL A 9 -3.33 -6.57 -24.62
CA VAL A 9 -4.02 -6.54 -23.31
C VAL A 9 -5.22 -5.58 -23.28
N SER A 10 -5.38 -4.77 -24.33
CA SER A 10 -6.53 -3.88 -24.52
C SER A 10 -6.90 -3.78 -26.01
N ALA A 11 -8.14 -3.44 -26.29
CA ALA A 11 -8.60 -3.16 -27.65
C ALA A 11 -8.24 -1.72 -28.05
N GLY A 12 -7.95 -1.51 -29.34
CA GLY A 12 -7.70 -0.19 -29.91
C GLY A 12 -6.26 0.01 -30.39
N ILE A 13 -6.01 1.21 -30.93
CA ILE A 13 -4.71 1.64 -31.44
C ILE A 13 -4.33 2.94 -30.72
N GLY A 14 -3.20 2.93 -30.01
CA GLY A 14 -2.61 4.11 -29.39
C GLY A 14 -1.36 4.56 -30.13
N MET A 15 -1.20 5.87 -30.30
CA MET A 15 0.00 6.48 -30.87
C MET A 15 0.54 7.51 -29.89
N GLY A 16 1.84 7.41 -29.55
CA GLY A 16 2.46 8.36 -28.63
C GLY A 16 3.90 8.01 -28.31
N PRO A 17 4.61 8.85 -27.55
CA PRO A 17 5.94 8.53 -27.05
C PRO A 17 5.91 7.29 -26.16
N LEU A 18 6.92 6.44 -26.30
CA LEU A 18 7.07 5.27 -25.45
C LEU A 18 7.54 5.70 -24.06
N TYR A 19 6.78 5.35 -23.02
CA TYR A 19 7.16 5.54 -21.62
C TYR A 19 7.50 4.21 -20.97
N PHE A 20 8.71 4.09 -20.42
CA PHE A 20 9.13 2.92 -19.67
C PHE A 20 8.82 3.12 -18.20
N TYR A 21 7.75 2.49 -17.72
CA TYR A 21 7.47 2.43 -16.31
C TYR A 21 8.38 1.41 -15.62
N ARG A 22 9.26 1.90 -14.75
CA ARG A 22 10.09 1.04 -13.89
C ARG A 22 9.68 1.30 -12.44
N ARG A 23 9.21 0.28 -11.77
CA ARG A 23 9.14 0.33 -10.30
C ARG A 23 10.57 0.39 -9.78
N ALA A 24 10.97 1.52 -9.22
CA ALA A 24 12.17 1.57 -8.41
C ALA A 24 11.94 0.65 -7.20
N LYS A 25 12.80 -0.34 -7.00
CA LYS A 25 12.86 -1.01 -5.69
C LYS A 25 13.44 0.01 -4.72
N THR A 26 12.59 0.59 -3.90
CA THR A 26 13.04 1.38 -2.76
C THR A 26 13.52 0.39 -1.71
N GLU A 27 14.81 0.42 -1.40
CA GLU A 27 15.34 -0.31 -0.25
C GLU A 27 14.85 0.43 1.00
N ILE A 28 14.13 -0.28 1.85
CA ILE A 28 13.63 0.27 3.12
C ILE A 28 14.76 0.13 4.14
N PRO A 29 15.29 1.25 4.67
CA PRO A 29 16.36 1.19 5.64
C PRO A 29 15.86 0.61 6.96
N ASN A 30 16.68 -0.20 7.61
CA ASN A 30 16.46 -0.66 8.97
C ASN A 30 17.53 -0.06 9.87
N TYR A 31 17.12 0.81 10.80
CA TYR A 31 18.02 1.40 11.79
C TYR A 31 17.30 1.51 13.14
N THR A 32 18.10 1.55 14.21
CA THR A 32 17.57 1.69 15.57
C THR A 32 17.26 3.14 15.88
N VAL A 33 16.09 3.39 16.46
CA VAL A 33 15.67 4.70 16.97
C VAL A 33 15.85 4.76 18.48
N GLU A 34 16.35 5.90 18.99
CA GLU A 34 16.54 6.11 20.42
C GLU A 34 15.27 6.65 21.09
N ASP A 35 14.56 7.55 20.42
CA ASP A 35 13.29 8.14 20.90
C ASP A 35 12.12 7.49 20.18
N THR A 36 11.64 6.38 20.74
CA THR A 36 10.51 5.61 20.19
C THR A 36 9.20 6.40 20.23
N ASN A 37 9.02 7.32 21.18
CA ASN A 37 7.83 8.18 21.23
C ASN A 37 7.81 9.20 20.08
N ALA A 38 8.96 9.83 19.79
CA ALA A 38 9.05 10.74 18.64
C ALA A 38 8.82 10.01 17.32
N GLU A 39 9.35 8.79 17.19
CA GLU A 39 9.16 7.96 16.00
C GLU A 39 7.70 7.53 15.84
N TRP A 40 7.04 7.15 16.94
CA TRP A 40 5.60 6.86 16.94
C TRP A 40 4.76 8.06 16.48
N LEU A 41 5.04 9.26 16.99
CA LEU A 41 4.36 10.48 16.57
C LEU A 41 4.61 10.80 15.09
N ARG A 42 5.82 10.52 14.59
CA ARG A 42 6.16 10.66 13.16
C ARG A 42 5.34 9.69 12.30
N PHE A 43 5.23 8.43 12.72
CA PHE A 43 4.36 7.45 12.06
C PHE A 43 2.91 7.92 12.05
N LYS A 44 2.35 8.33 13.20
CA LYS A 44 0.96 8.80 13.29
C LYS A 44 0.68 9.99 12.39
N GLY A 45 1.63 10.92 12.28
CA GLY A 45 1.52 12.03 11.35
C GLY A 45 1.46 11.58 9.89
N ALA A 46 2.32 10.64 9.48
CA ALA A 46 2.33 10.08 8.14
C ALA A 46 1.05 9.26 7.84
N GLN A 47 0.58 8.47 8.81
CA GLN A 47 -0.67 7.72 8.71
C GLN A 47 -1.86 8.63 8.46
N SER A 48 -1.99 9.73 9.22
CA SER A 48 -3.07 10.70 9.05
C SER A 48 -3.08 11.30 7.64
N VAL A 49 -1.90 11.69 7.13
CA VAL A 49 -1.77 12.21 5.76
C VAL A 49 -2.17 11.16 4.72
N ALA A 50 -1.78 9.90 4.89
CA ALA A 50 -2.15 8.82 3.97
C ALA A 50 -3.66 8.56 3.96
N ILE A 51 -4.31 8.58 5.14
CA ILE A 51 -5.76 8.43 5.29
C ILE A 51 -6.50 9.57 4.57
N ASP A 52 -6.06 10.83 4.75
CA ASP A 52 -6.64 11.98 4.07
C ASP A 52 -6.49 11.86 2.55
N GLN A 53 -5.31 11.48 2.05
CA GLN A 53 -5.05 11.26 0.61
C GLN A 53 -5.94 10.15 0.03
N LEU A 54 -6.14 9.04 0.75
CA LEU A 54 -7.04 7.98 0.32
C LEU A 54 -8.49 8.45 0.25
N GLY A 55 -8.93 9.28 1.20
CA GLY A 55 -10.25 9.91 1.17
C GLY A 55 -10.45 10.82 -0.05
N GLU A 56 -9.46 11.67 -0.37
CA GLU A 56 -9.49 12.52 -1.57
C GLU A 56 -9.54 11.68 -2.86
N LEU A 57 -8.78 10.58 -2.91
CA LEU A 57 -8.79 9.66 -4.05
C LEU A 57 -10.14 8.94 -4.19
N ALA A 58 -10.78 8.56 -3.07
CA ALA A 58 -12.11 7.96 -3.07
C ALA A 58 -13.14 8.92 -3.67
N GLU A 59 -13.16 10.20 -3.24
CA GLU A 59 -14.07 11.22 -3.79
C GLU A 59 -13.81 11.47 -5.29
N LYS A 60 -12.55 11.57 -5.70
CA LYS A 60 -12.20 11.73 -7.11
C LYS A 60 -12.66 10.52 -7.94
N ALA A 61 -12.40 9.30 -7.47
CA ALA A 61 -12.82 8.08 -8.13
C ALA A 61 -14.35 7.98 -8.24
N ARG A 62 -15.09 8.41 -7.22
CA ARG A 62 -16.55 8.45 -7.23
C ARG A 62 -17.08 9.33 -8.35
N VAL A 63 -16.51 10.50 -8.53
CA VAL A 63 -16.92 11.44 -9.57
C VAL A 63 -16.56 10.95 -10.98
N GLU A 64 -15.36 10.36 -11.14
CA GLU A 64 -14.83 9.97 -12.45
C GLU A 64 -15.29 8.57 -12.91
N ALA A 65 -15.48 7.63 -11.97
CA ALA A 65 -15.69 6.21 -12.28
C ALA A 65 -16.79 5.54 -11.43
N GLY A 66 -17.44 6.27 -10.53
CA GLY A 66 -18.58 5.80 -9.73
C GLY A 66 -18.21 5.15 -8.40
N ASP A 67 -19.23 4.72 -7.65
CA ASP A 67 -19.10 4.23 -6.28
C ASP A 67 -18.23 2.97 -6.15
N GLU A 68 -18.25 2.08 -7.14
CA GLU A 68 -17.45 0.85 -7.14
C GLU A 68 -15.95 1.16 -7.16
N ALA A 69 -15.54 2.18 -7.92
CA ALA A 69 -14.16 2.64 -7.95
C ALA A 69 -13.75 3.36 -6.65
N ALA A 70 -14.66 4.13 -6.03
CA ALA A 70 -14.44 4.80 -4.76
C ALA A 70 -14.25 3.79 -3.63
N PHE A 71 -15.05 2.72 -3.61
CA PHE A 71 -15.02 1.68 -2.59
C PHE A 71 -13.63 1.02 -2.43
N LEU A 72 -12.85 0.95 -3.51
CA LEU A 72 -11.48 0.45 -3.43
C LEU A 72 -10.60 1.32 -2.50
N PHE A 73 -10.66 2.64 -2.66
CA PHE A 73 -9.88 3.57 -1.85
C PHE A 73 -10.40 3.66 -0.41
N GLU A 74 -11.72 3.57 -0.22
CA GLU A 74 -12.35 3.51 1.11
C GLU A 74 -11.92 2.24 1.86
N THR A 75 -11.80 1.12 1.16
CA THR A 75 -11.26 -0.14 1.74
C THR A 75 -9.82 0.03 2.18
N HIS A 76 -8.98 0.66 1.35
CA HIS A 76 -7.59 0.93 1.73
C HIS A 76 -7.49 1.91 2.92
N GLN A 77 -8.39 2.88 3.00
CA GLN A 77 -8.48 3.79 4.13
C GLN A 77 -8.80 3.04 5.42
N MET A 78 -9.80 2.14 5.41
CA MET A 78 -10.13 1.28 6.56
C MET A 78 -8.97 0.38 6.96
N MET A 79 -8.19 -0.16 6.01
CA MET A 79 -7.00 -0.96 6.31
C MET A 79 -5.89 -0.12 6.96
N ALA A 80 -5.72 1.13 6.53
CA ALA A 80 -4.76 2.06 7.14
C ALA A 80 -5.16 2.50 8.57
N GLU A 81 -6.45 2.41 8.92
CA GLU A 81 -7.03 2.73 10.23
C GLU A 81 -7.20 1.49 11.12
N ASP A 82 -6.82 0.30 10.65
CA ASP A 82 -7.00 -0.95 11.38
C ASP A 82 -6.16 -0.97 12.66
N LEU A 83 -6.81 -1.25 13.79
CA LEU A 83 -6.18 -1.21 15.11
C LEU A 83 -5.14 -2.31 15.31
N ASP A 84 -5.37 -3.51 14.79
CA ASP A 84 -4.43 -4.63 14.92
C ASP A 84 -3.16 -4.34 14.10
N TYR A 85 -3.32 -3.70 12.93
CA TYR A 85 -2.23 -3.25 12.09
C TYR A 85 -1.41 -2.15 12.79
N GLU A 86 -2.09 -1.16 13.38
CA GLU A 86 -1.47 -0.06 14.12
C GLU A 86 -0.72 -0.55 15.35
N GLU A 87 -1.33 -1.45 16.16
CA GLU A 87 -0.69 -2.03 17.36
C GLU A 87 0.55 -2.85 17.01
N ALA A 88 0.53 -3.60 15.91
CA ALA A 88 1.70 -4.35 15.46
C ALA A 88 2.86 -3.42 15.06
N ILE A 89 2.59 -2.30 14.37
CA ILE A 89 3.58 -1.29 14.01
C ILE A 89 4.12 -0.61 15.28
N GLN A 90 3.24 -0.26 16.21
CA GLN A 90 3.64 0.36 17.48
C GLN A 90 4.61 -0.53 18.25
N GLY A 91 4.32 -1.82 18.36
CA GLY A 91 5.19 -2.79 19.04
C GLY A 91 6.59 -2.82 18.43
N MET A 92 6.71 -2.80 17.10
CA MET A 92 8.02 -2.77 16.44
C MET A 92 8.78 -1.46 16.68
N ILE A 93 8.07 -0.32 16.73
CA ILE A 93 8.69 0.98 17.04
C ILE A 93 9.16 1.01 18.51
N GLU A 94 8.36 0.48 19.43
CA GLU A 94 8.72 0.36 20.85
C GLU A 94 9.96 -0.54 21.06
N ASP A 95 10.12 -1.55 20.21
CA ASP A 95 11.32 -2.41 20.17
C ASP A 95 12.56 -1.70 19.54
N GLY A 96 12.41 -0.44 19.12
CA GLY A 96 13.49 0.40 18.63
C GLY A 96 13.69 0.39 17.12
N HIS A 97 12.76 -0.13 16.34
CA HIS A 97 12.81 -0.06 14.87
C HIS A 97 12.26 1.28 14.34
N ASN A 98 12.80 1.74 13.22
CA ASN A 98 12.26 2.90 12.52
C ASN A 98 10.91 2.58 11.87
N ALA A 99 10.07 3.59 11.72
CA ALA A 99 8.68 3.45 11.27
C ALA A 99 8.56 2.81 9.87
N GLU A 100 9.43 3.16 8.92
CA GLU A 100 9.39 2.59 7.57
C GLU A 100 9.62 1.08 7.59
N TYR A 101 10.58 0.62 8.38
CA TYR A 101 10.87 -0.81 8.52
C TYR A 101 9.74 -1.53 9.26
N ALA A 102 9.16 -0.91 10.28
CA ALA A 102 8.02 -1.45 11.01
C ALA A 102 6.82 -1.64 10.09
N VAL A 103 6.46 -0.61 9.30
CA VAL A 103 5.36 -0.67 8.32
C VAL A 103 5.58 -1.76 7.29
N ASP A 104 6.76 -1.82 6.66
CA ASP A 104 7.08 -2.82 5.63
C ASP A 104 6.98 -4.25 6.17
N THR A 105 7.50 -4.47 7.38
CA THR A 105 7.49 -5.78 8.03
C THR A 105 6.06 -6.22 8.39
N VAL A 106 5.28 -5.33 9.00
CA VAL A 106 3.90 -5.62 9.39
C VAL A 106 3.01 -5.80 8.15
N ALA A 107 3.18 -4.97 7.11
CA ALA A 107 2.46 -5.13 5.85
C ALA A 107 2.73 -6.50 5.22
N ALA A 108 3.97 -6.97 5.23
CA ALA A 108 4.31 -8.31 4.74
C ALA A 108 3.63 -9.42 5.56
N GLN A 109 3.61 -9.31 6.90
CA GLN A 109 2.95 -10.27 7.78
C GLN A 109 1.44 -10.33 7.55
N PHE A 110 0.77 -9.18 7.43
CA PHE A 110 -0.66 -9.12 7.14
C PHE A 110 -0.99 -9.66 5.74
N ALA A 111 -0.17 -9.35 4.74
CA ALA A 111 -0.34 -9.89 3.39
C ALA A 111 -0.22 -11.44 3.39
N ASP A 112 0.75 -11.98 4.10
CA ASP A 112 0.94 -13.44 4.23
C ASP A 112 -0.25 -14.08 4.98
N MET A 113 -0.80 -13.40 5.98
CA MET A 113 -1.98 -13.83 6.71
C MET A 113 -3.21 -13.88 5.80
N PHE A 114 -3.47 -12.82 5.00
CA PHE A 114 -4.55 -12.82 4.03
C PHE A 114 -4.37 -13.89 2.94
N ALA A 115 -3.16 -14.09 2.46
CA ALA A 115 -2.85 -15.12 1.46
C ALA A 115 -3.07 -16.54 1.96
N ALA A 116 -2.98 -16.77 3.28
CA ALA A 116 -3.18 -18.06 3.92
C ALA A 116 -4.65 -18.35 4.30
N MET A 117 -5.56 -17.39 4.14
CA MET A 117 -6.99 -17.60 4.43
C MET A 117 -7.65 -18.53 3.41
N ASP A 118 -8.64 -19.31 3.83
CA ASP A 118 -9.42 -20.21 2.97
C ASP A 118 -10.51 -19.49 2.16
N ASP A 119 -10.35 -18.19 1.93
CA ASP A 119 -11.27 -17.33 1.20
C ASP A 119 -10.56 -16.66 0.03
N ALA A 120 -11.01 -16.98 -1.19
CA ALA A 120 -10.40 -16.47 -2.43
C ALA A 120 -10.46 -14.93 -2.55
N TYR A 121 -11.49 -14.30 -1.98
CA TYR A 121 -11.60 -12.83 -1.96
C TYR A 121 -10.51 -12.22 -1.05
N MET A 122 -10.34 -12.76 0.16
CA MET A 122 -9.31 -12.31 1.09
C MET A 122 -7.89 -12.57 0.57
N GLN A 123 -7.67 -13.73 -0.07
CA GLN A 123 -6.40 -14.01 -0.76
C GLN A 123 -6.08 -12.96 -1.82
N GLY A 124 -7.10 -12.51 -2.58
CA GLY A 124 -6.95 -11.42 -3.55
C GLY A 124 -6.56 -10.08 -2.93
N ARG A 125 -6.95 -9.83 -1.69
CA ARG A 125 -6.61 -8.59 -0.95
C ARG A 125 -5.17 -8.57 -0.42
N ALA A 126 -4.49 -9.70 -0.34
CA ALA A 126 -3.10 -9.77 0.12
C ALA A 126 -2.15 -8.83 -0.65
N ALA A 127 -2.43 -8.59 -1.94
CA ALA A 127 -1.63 -7.67 -2.76
C ALA A 127 -1.90 -6.18 -2.44
N ASP A 128 -3.06 -5.86 -1.86
CA ASP A 128 -3.48 -4.49 -1.55
C ASP A 128 -2.86 -3.99 -0.24
N VAL A 129 -2.39 -4.90 0.63
CA VAL A 129 -1.72 -4.59 1.90
C VAL A 129 -0.27 -4.16 1.69
N LYS A 130 0.36 -4.55 0.61
CA LYS A 130 1.74 -4.21 0.22
C LYS A 130 1.75 -2.96 -0.66
#